data_ceacf8e95a0d788d54448822d17b9902
#
_entry.id   ceacf8e95a0d788d54448822d17b9902
#
_cell.length_a   1.000
_cell.length_b   1.000
_cell.length_c   1.000
_cell.angle_alpha   90.00
_cell.angle_beta   90.00
_cell.angle_gamma   90.00
#
_symmetry.space_group_name_H-M   'P 1'
#
loop_
_entity.id
_entity.type
_entity.pdbx_description
1 polymer ?
#
loop_
_entity_poly.entity_id
_entity_poly.type
_entity_poly.pdbx_seq_one_letter_code
_entity_poly.pdbx_strand_id
1 'polypeptide(L)'
;MNISKSLPCTCKNIEREIFNISNAGFNSCDLFLSDIDNFNGDHKKLIKLLNKNKLTINSILLANRRDQNSIEWLNLNMNEMQKVLSTLSRLKVNLLVIRFPQQLEQIKKISQIFKTAGIRIALLSFISRENHFDLSSTLEIVNNINHKNLGIALHAFSALADGRQPSKLREIPGEKVFATFVSDANLPISFKSNYQELGIGSGNLNLEAFIRVLALNGYNNGWSISFNKSAYHKTSENDCKDDYRNLISLLQDVYQNHPALKEPIPGLPKRSKLRGIEFIEFAADKNSGVKLATILNSLGFRKERKHKTKAVELFRQGSINILINTEKKGAAAQMFRENGPSVCDIALRVNDAEKTVQRAKQLGISEFFQKVPTNELSIPAISGVAKSVLHFTDEKTNLHRLWEIEFSREADPWTIPPSGLRRVDHISQTLKWEEMESWASFYTTTFEMERTTIFDVSDPKGNIQSLSVTSAEGEVKLNLNGAPNKNTFADDFLNKHSKAGVQHIAFHTDDIFQTSSILEKANFARLTPKPNYYEWVKKKFNLSSEFTNKLKKNQIFYDRSTNGEYFQLYSKPFFSNLFFEVVQRSPHYEGYGANNASFRLQAQIEQIQEIA
;
A
#
# COMPACT_ATOMS: atom_id res chain seq x y z
N MET A 1 -12.06 19.75 10.55
CA MET A 1 -12.62 18.40 10.82
C MET A 1 -11.64 17.61 11.68
N ASN A 2 -12.14 16.86 12.66
CA ASN A 2 -11.28 15.98 13.46
C ASN A 2 -10.97 14.71 12.67
N ILE A 3 -9.69 14.40 12.55
CA ILE A 3 -9.18 13.15 12.02
C ILE A 3 -8.46 12.44 13.16
N SER A 4 -9.06 11.37 13.63
CA SER A 4 -8.71 10.71 14.86
C SER A 4 -8.23 9.28 14.63
N LYS A 5 -7.45 8.78 15.57
CA LYS A 5 -7.10 7.37 15.66
C LYS A 5 -7.30 6.88 17.09
N SER A 6 -7.98 5.75 17.22
CA SER A 6 -8.13 5.08 18.51
C SER A 6 -6.82 4.39 18.91
N LEU A 7 -6.45 4.48 20.19
CA LEU A 7 -5.33 3.73 20.71
C LEU A 7 -5.61 2.23 20.59
N PRO A 8 -4.56 1.41 20.36
CA PRO A 8 -4.74 -0.04 20.30
C PRO A 8 -5.20 -0.59 21.65
N CYS A 9 -6.08 -1.57 21.63
CA CYS A 9 -6.63 -2.22 22.85
C CYS A 9 -5.58 -2.77 23.84
N THR A 10 -4.35 -2.95 23.43
CA THR A 10 -3.24 -3.48 24.23
C THR A 10 -2.13 -2.46 24.43
N CYS A 11 -2.47 -1.18 24.50
CA CYS A 11 -1.48 -0.11 24.63
C CYS A 11 -0.65 -0.28 25.93
N LYS A 12 0.61 -0.66 25.78
CA LYS A 12 1.56 -0.78 26.90
C LYS A 12 2.29 0.52 27.17
N ASN A 13 2.31 1.44 26.21
CA ASN A 13 3.04 2.70 26.29
C ASN A 13 2.26 3.82 25.57
N ILE A 14 1.40 4.49 26.32
CA ILE A 14 0.58 5.61 25.84
C ILE A 14 1.44 6.74 25.26
N GLU A 15 2.59 7.05 25.87
CA GLU A 15 3.45 8.15 25.42
C GLU A 15 3.93 7.90 23.97
N ARG A 16 4.34 6.68 23.68
CA ARG A 16 4.79 6.28 22.34
C ARG A 16 3.65 6.32 21.33
N GLU A 17 2.47 5.81 21.71
CA GLU A 17 1.31 5.80 20.80
C GLU A 17 0.82 7.22 20.48
N ILE A 18 0.76 8.11 21.47
CA ILE A 18 0.43 9.52 21.27
C ILE A 18 1.45 10.19 20.31
N PHE A 19 2.74 9.89 20.48
CA PHE A 19 3.76 10.37 19.56
C PHE A 19 3.57 9.83 18.14
N ASN A 20 3.34 8.52 17.97
CA ASN A 20 3.12 7.90 16.66
C ASN A 20 1.89 8.49 15.95
N ILE A 21 0.77 8.66 16.66
CA ILE A 21 -0.47 9.25 16.13
C ILE A 21 -0.23 10.68 15.66
N SER A 22 0.44 11.50 16.48
CA SER A 22 0.77 12.88 16.11
C SER A 22 1.71 12.95 14.89
N ASN A 23 2.76 12.14 14.91
CA ASN A 23 3.76 12.11 13.82
C ASN A 23 3.19 11.59 12.49
N ALA A 24 2.11 10.81 12.54
CA ALA A 24 1.38 10.37 11.37
C ALA A 24 0.52 11.46 10.71
N GLY A 25 0.19 12.54 11.44
CA GLY A 25 -0.62 13.66 10.93
C GLY A 25 -2.03 13.76 11.52
N PHE A 26 -2.43 12.87 12.42
CA PHE A 26 -3.71 12.99 13.13
C PHE A 26 -3.72 14.22 14.03
N ASN A 27 -4.88 14.83 14.20
CA ASN A 27 -5.08 15.99 15.09
C ASN A 27 -5.82 15.64 16.38
N SER A 28 -6.30 14.42 16.50
CA SER A 28 -6.98 13.92 17.68
C SER A 28 -6.78 12.41 17.86
N CYS A 29 -7.11 11.92 19.06
CA CYS A 29 -7.09 10.50 19.38
C CYS A 29 -8.31 10.11 20.22
N ASP A 30 -8.67 8.82 20.17
CA ASP A 30 -9.68 8.25 21.04
C ASP A 30 -8.97 7.36 22.06
N LEU A 31 -9.32 7.50 23.35
CA LEU A 31 -8.69 6.79 24.45
C LEU A 31 -9.68 5.85 25.12
N PHE A 32 -9.20 4.70 25.60
CA PHE A 32 -9.99 3.88 26.52
C PHE A 32 -9.87 4.42 27.94
N LEU A 33 -10.93 4.37 28.70
CA LEU A 33 -10.90 4.76 30.11
C LEU A 33 -9.81 4.00 30.88
N SER A 34 -9.70 2.70 30.63
CA SER A 34 -8.65 1.86 31.21
C SER A 34 -7.22 2.31 30.92
N ASP A 35 -6.98 2.96 29.79
CA ASP A 35 -5.65 3.49 29.46
C ASP A 35 -5.31 4.71 30.31
N ILE A 36 -6.33 5.54 30.56
CA ILE A 36 -6.20 6.71 31.41
C ILE A 36 -5.93 6.28 32.86
N ASP A 37 -6.66 5.28 33.36
CA ASP A 37 -6.47 4.72 34.69
C ASP A 37 -5.05 4.09 34.85
N ASN A 38 -4.55 3.42 33.82
CA ASN A 38 -3.22 2.82 33.80
C ASN A 38 -2.08 3.84 33.60
N PHE A 39 -2.38 5.08 33.23
CA PHE A 39 -1.40 6.17 33.08
C PHE A 39 -1.02 6.80 34.43
N ASN A 40 -0.93 6.01 35.50
CA ASN A 40 -0.61 6.45 36.88
C ASN A 40 -1.52 7.55 37.41
N GLY A 41 -2.75 7.68 36.89
CA GLY A 41 -3.76 8.62 37.38
C GLY A 41 -3.43 10.12 37.21
N ASP A 42 -2.31 10.47 36.59
CA ASP A 42 -1.91 11.86 36.42
C ASP A 42 -2.48 12.49 35.14
N HIS A 43 -3.72 12.96 35.21
CA HIS A 43 -4.39 13.66 34.12
C HIS A 43 -3.62 14.91 33.66
N LYS A 44 -2.90 15.61 34.56
CA LYS A 44 -2.10 16.80 34.19
C LYS A 44 -0.93 16.40 33.28
N LYS A 45 -0.26 15.29 33.60
CA LYS A 45 0.82 14.74 32.76
C LYS A 45 0.31 14.33 31.39
N LEU A 46 -0.87 13.67 31.30
CA LEU A 46 -1.49 13.29 30.04
C LEU A 46 -1.86 14.51 29.18
N ILE A 47 -2.46 15.55 29.79
CA ILE A 47 -2.79 16.80 29.08
C ILE A 47 -1.52 17.48 28.55
N LYS A 48 -0.46 17.53 29.36
CA LYS A 48 0.83 18.11 28.93
C LYS A 48 1.42 17.36 27.75
N LEU A 49 1.32 16.02 27.76
CA LEU A 49 1.80 15.17 26.68
C LEU A 49 1.01 15.39 25.40
N LEU A 50 -0.33 15.44 25.47
CA LEU A 50 -1.20 15.72 24.34
C LEU A 50 -0.93 17.09 23.73
N ASN A 51 -0.81 18.14 24.56
CA ASN A 51 -0.51 19.49 24.12
C ASN A 51 0.86 19.58 23.43
N LYS A 52 1.89 18.90 23.99
CA LYS A 52 3.23 18.82 23.37
C LYS A 52 3.15 18.22 21.96
N ASN A 53 2.28 17.23 21.77
CA ASN A 53 2.08 16.55 20.51
C ASN A 53 0.95 17.17 19.66
N LYS A 54 0.38 18.32 20.03
CA LYS A 54 -0.71 19.01 19.31
C LYS A 54 -1.93 18.13 19.04
N LEU A 55 -2.22 17.18 19.94
CA LEU A 55 -3.37 16.30 19.86
C LEU A 55 -4.46 16.71 20.85
N THR A 56 -5.71 16.51 20.45
CA THR A 56 -6.89 16.59 21.32
C THR A 56 -7.47 15.20 21.55
N ILE A 57 -8.24 15.02 22.62
CA ILE A 57 -9.03 13.79 22.79
C ILE A 57 -10.37 13.99 22.10
N ASN A 58 -10.68 13.15 21.12
CA ASN A 58 -11.95 13.19 20.40
C ASN A 58 -13.07 12.49 21.19
N SER A 59 -12.78 11.30 21.74
CA SER A 59 -13.72 10.56 22.58
C SER A 59 -13.02 9.71 23.62
N ILE A 60 -13.73 9.36 24.68
CA ILE A 60 -13.34 8.30 25.61
C ILE A 60 -14.25 7.09 25.40
N LEU A 61 -13.62 5.92 25.23
CA LEU A 61 -14.32 4.65 25.05
C LEU A 61 -14.40 3.91 26.38
N LEU A 62 -15.61 3.55 26.76
CA LEU A 62 -15.90 2.72 27.89
C LEU A 62 -16.12 1.28 27.40
N ALA A 63 -15.02 0.57 27.16
CA ALA A 63 -15.04 -0.81 26.72
C ALA A 63 -13.98 -1.61 27.48
N ASN A 64 -14.31 -2.82 27.92
CA ASN A 64 -13.34 -3.69 28.57
C ASN A 64 -12.52 -4.46 27.51
N ARG A 65 -11.20 -4.51 27.70
CA ARG A 65 -10.25 -5.11 26.76
C ARG A 65 -10.29 -6.63 26.71
N ARG A 66 -10.75 -7.28 27.77
CA ARG A 66 -10.53 -8.73 27.97
C ARG A 66 -11.77 -9.60 27.91
N ASP A 67 -12.93 -9.07 28.22
CA ASP A 67 -14.14 -9.88 28.30
C ASP A 67 -15.21 -9.42 27.33
N GLN A 68 -15.56 -10.30 26.42
CA GLN A 68 -16.71 -10.16 25.53
C GLN A 68 -18.04 -10.08 26.30
N ASN A 69 -18.02 -10.35 27.60
CA ASN A 69 -19.15 -10.38 28.54
C ASN A 69 -19.22 -9.13 29.43
N SER A 70 -18.74 -7.97 29.02
CA SER A 70 -18.76 -6.76 29.86
C SER A 70 -20.15 -6.12 30.03
N ILE A 71 -21.13 -6.93 30.41
CA ILE A 71 -22.46 -6.50 30.94
C ILE A 71 -22.30 -5.80 32.29
N GLU A 72 -21.20 -6.03 33.03
CA GLU A 72 -20.95 -5.47 34.36
C GLU A 72 -20.79 -3.96 34.41
N TRP A 73 -20.46 -3.29 33.30
CA TRP A 73 -20.29 -1.84 33.27
C TRP A 73 -21.58 -1.04 33.43
N LEU A 74 -22.72 -1.69 33.34
CA LEU A 74 -24.04 -1.07 33.46
C LEU A 74 -24.58 -1.04 34.86
N ASN A 75 -23.99 -1.82 35.74
CA ASN A 75 -24.21 -1.72 37.16
C ASN A 75 -23.30 -0.67 37.81
N LEU A 76 -22.81 0.34 37.02
CA LEU A 76 -22.04 1.46 37.56
C LEU A 76 -22.83 2.05 38.71
N ASN A 77 -22.31 1.91 39.91
CA ASN A 77 -22.82 2.62 41.06
C ASN A 77 -22.59 4.13 40.88
N MET A 78 -23.23 4.96 41.65
CA MET A 78 -23.12 6.41 41.55
C MET A 78 -21.68 6.92 41.69
N ASN A 79 -20.85 6.24 42.48
CA ASN A 79 -19.44 6.61 42.70
C ASN A 79 -18.58 6.40 41.43
N GLU A 80 -18.81 5.29 40.71
CA GLU A 80 -18.12 5.01 39.46
C GLU A 80 -18.54 5.99 38.35
N MET A 81 -19.83 6.32 38.24
CA MET A 81 -20.29 7.35 37.32
C MET A 81 -19.66 8.72 37.62
N GLN A 82 -19.56 9.10 38.89
CA GLN A 82 -18.89 10.34 39.30
C GLN A 82 -17.38 10.33 38.98
N LYS A 83 -16.72 9.17 39.11
CA LYS A 83 -15.31 9.01 38.70
C LYS A 83 -15.14 9.25 37.19
N VAL A 84 -15.99 8.63 36.36
CA VAL A 84 -15.99 8.83 34.90
C VAL A 84 -16.24 10.30 34.56
N LEU A 85 -17.25 10.94 35.14
CA LEU A 85 -17.57 12.36 34.95
C LEU A 85 -16.39 13.25 35.32
N SER A 86 -15.76 12.99 36.46
CA SER A 86 -14.57 13.73 36.93
C SER A 86 -13.41 13.60 35.92
N THR A 87 -13.18 12.40 35.39
CA THR A 87 -12.14 12.14 34.39
C THR A 87 -12.41 12.89 33.10
N LEU A 88 -13.63 12.78 32.53
CA LEU A 88 -14.04 13.50 31.32
C LEU A 88 -13.89 15.02 31.47
N SER A 89 -14.37 15.57 32.60
CA SER A 89 -14.28 17.00 32.90
C SER A 89 -12.83 17.47 33.01
N ARG A 90 -11.98 16.75 33.74
CA ARG A 90 -10.54 17.10 33.89
C ARG A 90 -9.80 17.07 32.55
N LEU A 91 -10.13 16.11 31.68
CA LEU A 91 -9.54 15.98 30.34
C LEU A 91 -10.21 16.87 29.29
N LYS A 92 -11.28 17.61 29.67
CA LYS A 92 -12.10 18.45 28.78
C LYS A 92 -12.68 17.70 27.60
N VAL A 93 -13.11 16.45 27.81
CA VAL A 93 -13.73 15.59 26.79
C VAL A 93 -15.24 15.61 26.97
N ASN A 94 -15.95 15.85 25.88
CA ASN A 94 -17.41 15.98 25.88
C ASN A 94 -18.14 14.80 25.22
N LEU A 95 -17.41 13.73 24.86
CA LEU A 95 -17.98 12.55 24.20
C LEU A 95 -17.51 11.26 24.89
N LEU A 96 -18.50 10.51 25.40
CA LEU A 96 -18.31 9.17 25.93
C LEU A 96 -18.93 8.15 24.96
N VAL A 97 -18.15 7.19 24.52
CA VAL A 97 -18.62 6.07 23.70
C VAL A 97 -18.77 4.84 24.58
N ILE A 98 -19.97 4.28 24.63
CA ILE A 98 -20.27 3.08 25.43
C ILE A 98 -20.79 1.97 24.51
N ARG A 99 -20.42 0.73 24.80
CA ARG A 99 -21.07 -0.41 24.16
C ARG A 99 -22.52 -0.46 24.58
N PHE A 100 -23.36 -0.90 23.66
CA PHE A 100 -24.81 -0.96 23.86
C PHE A 100 -25.17 -1.81 25.10
N PRO A 101 -25.86 -1.21 26.10
CA PRO A 101 -26.39 -1.94 27.24
C PRO A 101 -27.78 -2.49 26.96
N GLN A 102 -28.11 -3.62 27.56
CA GLN A 102 -29.40 -4.29 27.35
C GLN A 102 -30.59 -3.63 28.08
N GLN A 103 -30.36 -2.65 28.97
CA GLN A 103 -31.42 -2.09 29.83
C GLN A 103 -31.70 -0.62 29.51
N LEU A 104 -32.87 -0.37 28.93
CA LEU A 104 -33.36 0.96 28.50
C LEU A 104 -33.36 2.01 29.64
N GLU A 105 -33.83 1.62 30.83
CA GLU A 105 -33.94 2.53 31.97
C GLU A 105 -32.55 3.00 32.48
N GLN A 106 -31.55 2.17 32.37
CA GLN A 106 -30.19 2.57 32.74
C GLN A 106 -29.63 3.60 31.76
N ILE A 107 -29.90 3.46 30.44
CA ILE A 107 -29.45 4.43 29.43
C ILE A 107 -30.12 5.78 29.69
N LYS A 108 -31.40 5.82 30.00
CA LYS A 108 -32.12 7.05 30.36
C LYS A 108 -31.45 7.76 31.55
N LYS A 109 -31.21 7.00 32.64
CA LYS A 109 -30.59 7.51 33.86
C LYS A 109 -29.18 8.08 33.59
N ILE A 110 -28.35 7.33 32.88
CA ILE A 110 -27.00 7.76 32.52
C ILE A 110 -27.05 9.02 31.65
N SER A 111 -27.91 9.03 30.62
CA SER A 111 -28.06 10.18 29.73
C SER A 111 -28.46 11.45 30.48
N GLN A 112 -29.30 11.32 31.49
CA GLN A 112 -29.75 12.44 32.30
C GLN A 112 -28.64 13.00 33.23
N ILE A 113 -27.84 12.11 33.83
CA ILE A 113 -26.69 12.49 34.69
C ILE A 113 -25.60 13.18 33.85
N PHE A 114 -25.25 12.61 32.71
CA PHE A 114 -24.18 13.15 31.86
C PHE A 114 -24.59 14.43 31.13
N LYS A 115 -25.90 14.68 30.92
CA LYS A 115 -26.40 15.93 30.36
C LYS A 115 -26.03 17.14 31.22
N THR A 116 -26.18 17.03 32.54
CA THR A 116 -25.87 18.13 33.46
C THR A 116 -24.41 18.56 33.41
N ALA A 117 -23.52 17.65 33.01
CA ALA A 117 -22.10 17.91 32.80
C ALA A 117 -21.74 18.32 31.35
N GLY A 118 -22.72 18.48 30.46
CA GLY A 118 -22.49 18.82 29.05
C GLY A 118 -21.84 17.70 28.22
N ILE A 119 -21.93 16.44 28.69
CA ILE A 119 -21.29 15.28 28.04
C ILE A 119 -22.30 14.56 27.17
N ARG A 120 -21.91 14.28 25.92
CA ARG A 120 -22.66 13.46 24.97
C ARG A 120 -22.31 11.98 25.16
N ILE A 121 -23.30 11.11 24.96
CA ILE A 121 -23.13 9.67 25.02
C ILE A 121 -23.45 9.08 23.65
N ALA A 122 -22.51 8.31 23.11
CA ALA A 122 -22.71 7.56 21.87
C ALA A 122 -22.81 6.06 22.15
N LEU A 123 -23.92 5.45 21.75
CA LEU A 123 -24.09 4.00 21.84
C LEU A 123 -23.40 3.34 20.65
N LEU A 124 -22.39 2.53 20.93
CA LEU A 124 -21.65 1.79 19.90
C LEU A 124 -22.37 0.47 19.60
N SER A 125 -22.93 0.36 18.39
CA SER A 125 -23.40 -0.92 17.86
C SER A 125 -22.19 -1.81 17.51
N PHE A 126 -22.21 -3.05 18.01
CA PHE A 126 -21.11 -3.99 17.81
C PHE A 126 -21.64 -5.38 17.49
N ILE A 127 -21.09 -6.02 16.46
CA ILE A 127 -21.41 -7.42 16.16
C ILE A 127 -20.43 -8.30 16.94
N SER A 128 -20.97 -9.20 17.78
CA SER A 128 -20.20 -10.27 18.43
C SER A 128 -20.74 -11.64 18.00
N ARG A 129 -19.97 -12.70 18.31
CA ARG A 129 -20.38 -14.10 18.02
C ARG A 129 -21.70 -14.50 18.67
N GLU A 130 -22.01 -13.92 19.83
CA GLU A 130 -23.13 -14.30 20.67
C GLU A 130 -24.30 -13.32 20.63
N ASN A 131 -24.06 -12.07 20.24
CA ASN A 131 -25.06 -11.01 20.28
C ASN A 131 -24.97 -10.15 19.02
N HIS A 132 -25.97 -10.30 18.16
CA HIS A 132 -26.21 -9.38 17.04
C HIS A 132 -26.97 -8.15 17.56
N PHE A 133 -26.27 -7.15 18.05
CA PHE A 133 -26.90 -5.85 18.33
C PHE A 133 -27.03 -5.09 17.02
N ASP A 134 -28.21 -5.18 16.45
CA ASP A 134 -28.55 -4.54 15.20
C ASP A 134 -28.52 -3.01 15.35
N LEU A 135 -28.03 -2.35 14.34
CA LEU A 135 -28.05 -0.89 14.20
C LEU A 135 -29.47 -0.34 14.35
N SER A 136 -30.47 -1.08 13.84
CA SER A 136 -31.90 -0.74 13.94
C SER A 136 -32.38 -0.67 15.40
N SER A 137 -32.00 -1.64 16.21
CA SER A 137 -32.35 -1.66 17.65
C SER A 137 -31.66 -0.51 18.41
N THR A 138 -30.41 -0.19 18.06
CA THR A 138 -29.72 0.95 18.67
C THR A 138 -30.37 2.28 18.32
N LEU A 139 -30.80 2.44 17.06
CA LEU A 139 -31.52 3.62 16.60
C LEU A 139 -32.91 3.75 17.28
N GLU A 140 -33.63 2.65 17.37
CA GLU A 140 -34.91 2.63 18.03
C GLU A 140 -34.82 3.12 19.48
N ILE A 141 -33.81 2.67 20.21
CA ILE A 141 -33.57 3.11 21.58
C ILE A 141 -33.23 4.59 21.67
N VAL A 142 -32.31 5.05 20.80
CA VAL A 142 -31.95 6.48 20.77
C VAL A 142 -33.14 7.35 20.44
N ASN A 143 -34.04 6.90 19.54
CA ASN A 143 -35.24 7.60 19.16
C ASN A 143 -36.30 7.56 20.27
N ASN A 144 -36.50 6.42 20.94
CA ASN A 144 -37.44 6.26 22.04
C ASN A 144 -37.07 7.10 23.26
N ILE A 145 -35.78 7.17 23.59
CA ILE A 145 -35.27 8.03 24.66
C ILE A 145 -35.32 9.51 24.25
N ASN A 146 -35.08 9.80 22.99
CA ASN A 146 -35.11 11.12 22.35
C ASN A 146 -34.40 12.23 23.17
N HIS A 147 -33.21 11.95 23.63
CA HIS A 147 -32.44 12.86 24.44
C HIS A 147 -31.31 13.50 23.59
N LYS A 148 -31.14 14.85 23.64
CA LYS A 148 -30.20 15.58 22.79
C LYS A 148 -28.73 15.19 22.98
N ASN A 149 -28.36 14.70 24.17
CA ASN A 149 -26.97 14.23 24.42
C ASN A 149 -26.79 12.73 24.21
N LEU A 150 -27.82 12.02 23.73
CA LEU A 150 -27.73 10.60 23.38
C LEU A 150 -27.77 10.43 21.86
N GLY A 151 -26.80 9.73 21.34
CA GLY A 151 -26.63 9.42 19.91
C GLY A 151 -26.02 8.04 19.71
N ILE A 152 -25.59 7.78 18.49
CA ILE A 152 -24.96 6.53 18.11
C ILE A 152 -23.49 6.73 17.73
N ALA A 153 -22.70 5.70 17.96
CA ALA A 153 -21.37 5.55 17.37
C ALA A 153 -21.44 4.44 16.32
N LEU A 154 -21.02 4.74 15.10
CA LEU A 154 -21.04 3.79 14.00
C LEU A 154 -19.66 3.20 13.77
N HIS A 155 -19.61 1.88 13.74
CA HIS A 155 -18.42 1.14 13.37
C HIS A 155 -18.59 0.58 11.96
N ALA A 156 -17.71 0.96 11.01
CA ALA A 156 -17.87 0.60 9.60
C ALA A 156 -17.97 -0.92 9.40
N PHE A 157 -17.09 -1.68 10.07
CA PHE A 157 -17.13 -3.14 10.06
C PHE A 157 -18.51 -3.66 10.51
N SER A 158 -19.01 -3.22 11.67
CA SER A 158 -20.28 -3.69 12.20
C SER A 158 -21.48 -3.28 11.34
N ALA A 159 -21.37 -2.14 10.66
CA ALA A 159 -22.43 -1.63 9.79
C ALA A 159 -22.52 -2.35 8.44
N LEU A 160 -21.40 -2.93 7.95
CA LEU A 160 -21.29 -3.50 6.61
C LEU A 160 -20.99 -5.00 6.56
N ALA A 161 -20.62 -5.61 7.69
CA ALA A 161 -20.08 -6.97 7.77
C ALA A 161 -21.01 -8.09 7.27
N ASP A 162 -22.32 -7.92 7.41
CA ASP A 162 -23.33 -8.89 6.95
C ASP A 162 -23.77 -8.62 5.51
N GLY A 163 -22.97 -7.91 4.72
CA GLY A 163 -23.30 -7.56 3.34
C GLY A 163 -24.40 -6.51 3.22
N ARG A 164 -24.70 -5.80 4.31
CA ARG A 164 -25.70 -4.73 4.30
C ARG A 164 -25.32 -3.66 3.31
N GLN A 165 -26.31 -3.23 2.55
CA GLN A 165 -26.13 -2.13 1.63
C GLN A 165 -25.95 -0.82 2.42
N PRO A 166 -24.91 -0.01 2.12
CA PRO A 166 -24.70 1.29 2.77
C PRO A 166 -25.90 2.24 2.64
N SER A 167 -26.77 2.01 1.64
CA SER A 167 -28.01 2.77 1.44
C SER A 167 -28.94 2.78 2.64
N LYS A 168 -28.95 1.74 3.47
CA LYS A 168 -29.75 1.70 4.71
C LYS A 168 -29.28 2.72 5.76
N LEU A 169 -28.03 3.18 5.67
CA LEU A 169 -27.52 4.23 6.54
C LEU A 169 -28.15 5.61 6.23
N ARG A 170 -28.85 5.76 5.09
CA ARG A 170 -29.59 7.00 4.74
C ARG A 170 -30.72 7.32 5.72
N GLU A 171 -31.24 6.32 6.41
CA GLU A 171 -32.31 6.49 7.39
C GLU A 171 -31.80 7.11 8.71
N ILE A 172 -30.49 7.24 8.89
CA ILE A 172 -29.88 7.75 10.12
C ILE A 172 -29.58 9.24 9.95
N PRO A 173 -30.24 10.13 10.70
CA PRO A 173 -29.88 11.54 10.69
C PRO A 173 -28.45 11.75 11.16
N GLY A 174 -27.64 12.51 10.41
CA GLY A 174 -26.22 12.74 10.73
C GLY A 174 -26.01 13.38 12.10
N GLU A 175 -26.97 14.19 12.56
CA GLU A 175 -26.97 14.80 13.90
C GLU A 175 -27.09 13.78 15.05
N LYS A 176 -27.60 12.59 14.77
CA LYS A 176 -27.67 11.49 15.76
C LYS A 176 -26.40 10.65 15.79
N VAL A 177 -25.53 10.79 14.81
CA VAL A 177 -24.22 10.11 14.77
C VAL A 177 -23.18 10.99 15.47
N PHE A 178 -22.70 10.55 16.62
CA PHE A 178 -21.73 11.32 17.42
C PHE A 178 -20.29 10.90 17.18
N ALA A 179 -20.07 9.66 16.76
CA ALA A 179 -18.73 9.15 16.41
C ALA A 179 -18.82 8.13 15.27
N THR A 180 -17.73 7.98 14.53
CA THR A 180 -17.53 6.91 13.55
C THR A 180 -16.17 6.26 13.76
N PHE A 181 -16.10 4.94 13.58
CA PHE A 181 -14.87 4.16 13.60
C PHE A 181 -14.75 3.41 12.29
N VAL A 182 -13.71 3.72 11.53
CA VAL A 182 -13.50 3.20 10.18
C VAL A 182 -12.43 2.10 10.21
N SER A 183 -12.78 0.94 9.72
CA SER A 183 -11.91 -0.21 9.45
C SER A 183 -12.42 -0.97 8.25
N ASP A 184 -11.60 -1.81 7.65
CA ASP A 184 -11.95 -2.65 6.52
C ASP A 184 -12.06 -4.13 6.93
N ALA A 185 -12.52 -4.98 6.02
CA ALA A 185 -12.56 -6.43 6.20
C ALA A 185 -12.78 -7.13 4.85
N ASN A 186 -12.49 -8.40 4.79
CA ASN A 186 -12.82 -9.25 3.64
C ASN A 186 -14.19 -9.88 3.79
N LEU A 187 -15.09 -9.61 2.84
CA LEU A 187 -16.39 -10.29 2.71
C LEU A 187 -16.26 -11.55 1.80
N PRO A 188 -17.02 -12.60 2.04
CA PRO A 188 -17.97 -12.81 3.13
C PRO A 188 -17.29 -13.10 4.47
N ILE A 189 -17.82 -12.57 5.56
CA ILE A 189 -17.27 -12.81 6.89
C ILE A 189 -17.80 -14.13 7.42
N SER A 190 -16.89 -15.03 7.80
CA SER A 190 -17.24 -16.23 8.54
C SER A 190 -17.23 -15.93 10.03
N PHE A 191 -18.40 -15.75 10.63
CA PHE A 191 -18.54 -15.58 12.09
C PHE A 191 -18.14 -16.83 12.90
N LYS A 192 -17.90 -17.97 12.24
CA LYS A 192 -17.39 -19.19 12.85
C LYS A 192 -15.89 -19.18 13.09
N SER A 193 -15.15 -18.39 12.33
CA SER A 193 -13.71 -18.16 12.49
C SER A 193 -13.46 -16.81 13.17
N ASN A 194 -12.23 -16.60 13.71
CA ASN A 194 -11.85 -15.29 14.21
C ASN A 194 -11.86 -14.29 13.06
N TYR A 195 -12.86 -13.43 13.00
CA TYR A 195 -12.87 -12.32 12.05
C TYR A 195 -11.79 -11.31 12.45
N GLN A 196 -11.12 -10.77 11.45
CA GLN A 196 -10.08 -9.78 11.63
C GLN A 196 -10.48 -8.49 10.92
N GLU A 197 -10.45 -7.39 11.67
CA GLU A 197 -10.52 -6.08 11.06
C GLU A 197 -9.20 -5.78 10.36
N LEU A 198 -9.30 -5.18 9.17
CA LEU A 198 -8.18 -4.80 8.34
C LEU A 198 -8.01 -3.29 8.31
N GLY A 199 -6.84 -2.83 7.93
CA GLY A 199 -6.60 -1.42 7.59
C GLY A 199 -7.46 -0.99 6.39
N ILE A 200 -7.77 0.28 6.30
CA ILE A 200 -8.54 0.86 5.19
C ILE A 200 -7.84 0.55 3.85
N GLY A 201 -8.60 0.01 2.90
CA GLY A 201 -8.10 -0.37 1.57
C GLY A 201 -7.42 -1.73 1.51
N SER A 202 -7.36 -2.50 2.63
CA SER A 202 -6.82 -3.86 2.65
C SER A 202 -7.90 -4.94 2.59
N GLY A 203 -9.17 -4.55 2.64
CA GLY A 203 -10.35 -5.40 2.49
C GLY A 203 -11.21 -5.01 1.29
N ASN A 204 -12.47 -5.40 1.34
CA ASN A 204 -13.44 -5.12 0.27
C ASN A 204 -14.78 -4.57 0.79
N LEU A 205 -14.81 -3.99 1.99
CA LEU A 205 -15.98 -3.25 2.47
C LEU A 205 -16.20 -1.99 1.63
N ASN A 206 -17.44 -1.66 1.34
CA ASN A 206 -17.76 -0.44 0.58
C ASN A 206 -17.65 0.81 1.47
N LEU A 207 -16.43 1.13 1.90
CA LEU A 207 -16.14 2.25 2.79
C LEU A 207 -16.41 3.60 2.14
N GLU A 208 -16.23 3.71 0.83
CA GLU A 208 -16.58 4.93 0.07
C GLU A 208 -18.06 5.26 0.26
N ALA A 209 -18.94 4.29 0.01
CA ALA A 209 -20.37 4.50 0.18
C ALA A 209 -20.78 4.73 1.65
N PHE A 210 -20.09 4.10 2.62
CA PHE A 210 -20.30 4.34 4.04
C PHE A 210 -20.04 5.81 4.40
N ILE A 211 -18.88 6.33 4.04
CA ILE A 211 -18.51 7.73 4.31
C ILE A 211 -19.43 8.68 3.56
N ARG A 212 -19.68 8.44 2.28
CA ARG A 212 -20.51 9.26 1.41
C ARG A 212 -21.92 9.42 1.97
N VAL A 213 -22.56 8.31 2.34
CA VAL A 213 -23.94 8.36 2.86
C VAL A 213 -24.01 9.15 4.16
N LEU A 214 -23.09 8.93 5.09
CA LEU A 214 -23.07 9.66 6.36
C LEU A 214 -22.79 11.16 6.16
N ALA A 215 -21.84 11.50 5.31
CA ALA A 215 -21.52 12.89 5.00
C ALA A 215 -22.72 13.62 4.36
N LEU A 216 -23.43 12.98 3.42
CA LEU A 216 -24.62 13.52 2.78
C LEU A 216 -25.80 13.65 3.76
N ASN A 217 -25.87 12.80 4.79
CA ASN A 217 -26.85 12.90 5.86
C ASN A 217 -26.52 13.99 6.90
N GLY A 218 -25.43 14.74 6.70
CA GLY A 218 -25.03 15.85 7.57
C GLY A 218 -24.10 15.46 8.72
N TYR A 219 -23.50 14.27 8.69
CA TYR A 219 -22.47 13.92 9.68
C TYR A 219 -21.22 14.81 9.56
N ASN A 220 -20.81 15.45 10.67
CA ASN A 220 -19.71 16.41 10.69
C ASN A 220 -18.81 16.33 11.94
N ASN A 221 -18.93 15.28 12.77
CA ASN A 221 -18.21 15.15 14.03
C ASN A 221 -16.76 14.65 13.90
N GLY A 222 -16.31 14.30 12.69
CA GLY A 222 -14.95 13.78 12.46
C GLY A 222 -14.91 12.28 12.19
N TRP A 223 -13.77 11.78 11.76
CA TRP A 223 -13.57 10.41 11.34
C TRP A 223 -12.44 9.77 12.14
N SER A 224 -12.71 8.63 12.78
CA SER A 224 -11.73 7.90 13.59
C SER A 224 -11.37 6.58 12.94
N ILE A 225 -10.09 6.20 12.98
CA ILE A 225 -9.66 4.85 12.66
C ILE A 225 -10.01 3.93 13.84
N SER A 226 -10.57 2.78 13.55
CA SER A 226 -10.92 1.77 14.56
C SER A 226 -9.72 1.24 15.33
N PHE A 227 -10.00 0.76 16.55
CA PHE A 227 -9.04 0.25 17.51
C PHE A 227 -8.77 -1.26 17.43
N ASN A 228 -9.53 -2.00 16.62
CA ASN A 228 -9.57 -3.48 16.68
C ASN A 228 -8.60 -4.16 15.70
N LYS A 229 -7.45 -3.56 15.41
CA LYS A 229 -6.38 -4.30 14.73
C LYS A 229 -5.97 -5.48 15.61
N SER A 230 -5.92 -6.68 15.02
CA SER A 230 -5.67 -7.94 15.71
C SER A 230 -4.55 -7.83 16.75
N ALA A 231 -4.72 -8.49 17.88
CA ALA A 231 -3.88 -8.45 19.08
C ALA A 231 -2.38 -8.84 18.87
N TYR A 232 -1.99 -9.16 17.66
CA TYR A 232 -0.65 -9.68 17.33
C TYR A 232 0.33 -8.67 16.72
N HIS A 233 -0.13 -7.48 16.28
CA HIS A 233 0.77 -6.49 15.72
C HIS A 233 0.95 -5.31 16.67
N LYS A 234 2.20 -5.12 17.14
CA LYS A 234 2.61 -3.85 17.75
C LYS A 234 2.37 -2.75 16.72
N THR A 235 1.59 -1.75 17.07
CA THR A 235 1.41 -0.56 16.23
C THR A 235 2.78 0.09 16.03
N SER A 236 3.27 0.06 14.83
CA SER A 236 4.49 0.79 14.46
C SER A 236 4.15 2.23 14.09
N GLU A 237 5.15 3.10 14.04
CA GLU A 237 4.98 4.45 13.51
C GLU A 237 4.46 4.41 12.06
N ASN A 238 4.94 3.44 11.28
CA ASN A 238 4.51 3.26 9.88
C ASN A 238 3.04 2.88 9.78
N ASP A 239 2.52 2.00 10.66
CA ASP A 239 1.10 1.65 10.68
C ASP A 239 0.19 2.87 10.90
N CYS A 240 0.62 3.80 11.77
CA CYS A 240 -0.12 5.04 11.99
C CYS A 240 -0.11 5.94 10.74
N LYS A 241 1.03 6.02 10.04
CA LYS A 241 1.15 6.79 8.80
C LYS A 241 0.31 6.19 7.68
N ASP A 242 0.26 4.86 7.57
CA ASP A 242 -0.57 4.16 6.59
C ASP A 242 -2.05 4.36 6.86
N ASP A 243 -2.47 4.23 8.11
CA ASP A 243 -3.84 4.50 8.53
C ASP A 243 -4.27 5.93 8.20
N TYR A 244 -3.41 6.92 8.49
CA TYR A 244 -3.66 8.32 8.16
C TYR A 244 -3.81 8.51 6.65
N ARG A 245 -2.84 8.03 5.85
CA ARG A 245 -2.85 8.16 4.38
C ARG A 245 -4.10 7.54 3.77
N ASN A 246 -4.45 6.33 4.20
CA ASN A 246 -5.61 5.61 3.69
C ASN A 246 -6.91 6.33 4.03
N LEU A 247 -7.09 6.80 5.27
CA LEU A 247 -8.28 7.55 5.64
C LEU A 247 -8.39 8.88 4.88
N ILE A 248 -7.30 9.62 4.78
CA ILE A 248 -7.26 10.89 4.06
C ILE A 248 -7.57 10.72 2.58
N SER A 249 -6.99 9.71 1.94
CA SER A 249 -7.25 9.42 0.53
C SER A 249 -8.71 9.03 0.30
N LEU A 250 -9.26 8.17 1.15
CA LEU A 250 -10.68 7.75 1.08
C LEU A 250 -11.64 8.93 1.27
N LEU A 251 -11.38 9.78 2.25
CA LEU A 251 -12.17 10.99 2.48
C LEU A 251 -12.10 11.91 1.26
N GLN A 252 -10.90 12.13 0.72
CA GLN A 252 -10.73 12.97 -0.46
C GLN A 252 -11.52 12.45 -1.65
N ASP A 253 -11.47 11.14 -1.93
CA ASP A 253 -12.20 10.53 -3.04
C ASP A 253 -13.72 10.78 -2.91
N VAL A 254 -14.26 10.58 -1.70
CA VAL A 254 -15.69 10.85 -1.44
C VAL A 254 -16.05 12.32 -1.67
N TYR A 255 -15.28 13.23 -1.09
CA TYR A 255 -15.63 14.65 -1.10
C TYR A 255 -15.36 15.31 -2.46
N GLN A 256 -14.35 14.89 -3.20
CA GLN A 256 -14.09 15.39 -4.56
C GLN A 256 -15.16 14.93 -5.57
N ASN A 257 -15.71 13.74 -5.38
CA ASN A 257 -16.77 13.22 -6.24
C ASN A 257 -18.15 13.78 -5.91
N HIS A 258 -18.28 14.52 -4.79
CA HIS A 258 -19.54 15.11 -4.33
C HIS A 258 -19.38 16.59 -3.97
N PRO A 259 -19.49 17.51 -4.95
CA PRO A 259 -19.23 18.95 -4.75
C PRO A 259 -20.10 19.64 -3.69
N ALA A 260 -21.24 19.05 -3.34
CA ALA A 260 -22.10 19.52 -2.24
C ALA A 260 -21.44 19.35 -0.85
N LEU A 261 -20.43 18.52 -0.74
CA LEU A 261 -19.71 18.28 0.50
C LEU A 261 -18.50 19.21 0.60
N LYS A 262 -18.30 19.78 1.80
CA LYS A 262 -17.15 20.64 2.06
C LYS A 262 -15.89 19.80 2.21
N GLU A 263 -14.88 20.06 1.39
CA GLU A 263 -13.62 19.33 1.39
C GLU A 263 -12.97 19.28 2.78
N PRO A 264 -12.64 18.07 3.32
CA PRO A 264 -12.15 17.91 4.67
C PRO A 264 -10.70 18.37 4.84
N ILE A 265 -9.92 18.33 3.74
CA ILE A 265 -8.51 18.72 3.69
C ILE A 265 -8.31 19.67 2.50
N PRO A 266 -8.51 20.97 2.70
CA PRO A 266 -8.36 21.95 1.63
C PRO A 266 -6.94 21.93 1.06
N GLY A 267 -6.85 21.90 -0.28
CA GLY A 267 -5.58 22.01 -1.00
C GLY A 267 -4.76 20.73 -1.10
N LEU A 268 -5.28 19.56 -0.71
CA LEU A 268 -4.64 18.28 -1.03
C LEU A 268 -4.80 17.99 -2.54
N PRO A 269 -3.71 17.92 -3.32
CA PRO A 269 -3.80 17.59 -4.75
C PRO A 269 -4.46 16.23 -4.98
N LYS A 270 -5.12 16.06 -6.13
CA LYS A 270 -5.66 14.75 -6.55
C LYS A 270 -4.54 13.73 -6.70
N ARG A 271 -4.87 12.44 -6.62
CA ARG A 271 -3.95 11.36 -6.97
C ARG A 271 -3.44 11.57 -8.39
N SER A 272 -2.14 11.32 -8.58
CA SER A 272 -1.52 11.56 -9.88
C SER A 272 -1.78 10.42 -10.85
N LYS A 273 -2.16 10.77 -12.08
CA LYS A 273 -2.25 9.81 -13.18
C LYS A 273 -0.86 9.44 -13.66
N LEU A 274 -0.61 8.16 -13.79
CA LEU A 274 0.62 7.62 -14.34
C LEU A 274 0.47 7.41 -15.86
N ARG A 275 1.46 7.92 -16.61
CA ARG A 275 1.52 7.86 -18.08
C ARG A 275 2.60 6.90 -18.59
N GLY A 276 3.25 6.17 -17.68
CA GLY A 276 4.31 5.22 -17.99
C GLY A 276 5.58 5.44 -17.17
N ILE A 277 6.58 4.62 -17.46
CA ILE A 277 7.91 4.70 -16.87
C ILE A 277 8.78 5.52 -17.79
N GLU A 278 9.41 6.59 -17.27
CA GLU A 278 10.33 7.42 -18.06
C GLU A 278 11.69 6.78 -18.15
N PHE A 279 12.25 6.35 -17.02
CA PHE A 279 13.51 5.60 -16.98
C PHE A 279 13.62 4.71 -15.74
N ILE A 280 14.55 3.77 -15.79
CA ILE A 280 14.99 2.96 -14.65
C ILE A 280 16.50 3.12 -14.56
N GLU A 281 17.00 3.56 -13.40
CA GLU A 281 18.43 3.79 -13.19
C GLU A 281 19.04 2.73 -12.28
N PHE A 282 20.17 2.20 -12.71
CA PHE A 282 20.98 1.27 -11.95
C PHE A 282 22.19 1.98 -11.35
N ALA A 283 22.38 1.80 -10.06
CA ALA A 283 23.62 2.10 -9.38
C ALA A 283 24.65 1.00 -9.68
N ALA A 284 25.84 1.38 -10.11
CA ALA A 284 26.89 0.46 -10.48
C ALA A 284 28.28 1.06 -10.20
N ASP A 285 29.27 0.20 -10.04
CA ASP A 285 30.66 0.59 -10.22
C ASP A 285 31.08 0.39 -11.70
N LYS A 286 32.31 0.75 -12.02
CA LYS A 286 32.82 0.61 -13.40
C LYS A 286 32.71 -0.83 -13.93
N ASN A 287 33.01 -1.83 -13.09
CA ASN A 287 33.04 -3.23 -13.52
C ASN A 287 31.61 -3.80 -13.70
N SER A 288 30.74 -3.56 -12.74
CA SER A 288 29.32 -3.96 -12.84
C SER A 288 28.58 -3.17 -13.92
N GLY A 289 28.93 -1.91 -14.14
CA GLY A 289 28.41 -1.10 -15.25
C GLY A 289 28.71 -1.71 -16.61
N VAL A 290 29.95 -2.14 -16.85
CA VAL A 290 30.33 -2.85 -18.09
C VAL A 290 29.59 -4.17 -18.24
N LYS A 291 29.44 -4.96 -17.15
CA LYS A 291 28.67 -6.21 -17.18
C LYS A 291 27.19 -5.94 -17.53
N LEU A 292 26.58 -4.94 -16.91
CA LEU A 292 25.19 -4.57 -17.19
C LEU A 292 25.02 -4.08 -18.63
N ALA A 293 25.93 -3.24 -19.13
CA ALA A 293 25.94 -2.80 -20.52
C ALA A 293 25.99 -3.97 -21.50
N THR A 294 26.83 -4.98 -21.22
CA THR A 294 26.91 -6.21 -22.03
C THR A 294 25.57 -6.99 -22.03
N ILE A 295 24.91 -7.11 -20.88
CA ILE A 295 23.59 -7.75 -20.76
C ILE A 295 22.54 -6.96 -21.55
N LEU A 296 22.50 -5.63 -21.40
CA LEU A 296 21.55 -4.77 -22.12
C LEU A 296 21.78 -4.82 -23.64
N ASN A 297 23.03 -4.80 -24.08
CA ASN A 297 23.35 -4.94 -25.50
C ASN A 297 22.89 -6.29 -26.06
N SER A 298 23.10 -7.40 -25.34
CA SER A 298 22.61 -8.72 -25.76
C SER A 298 21.08 -8.83 -25.76
N LEU A 299 20.36 -7.97 -25.00
CA LEU A 299 18.92 -7.76 -25.07
C LEU A 299 18.50 -6.87 -26.26
N GLY A 300 19.44 -6.28 -27.01
CA GLY A 300 19.18 -5.39 -28.13
C GLY A 300 19.00 -3.93 -27.75
N PHE A 301 19.34 -3.53 -26.53
CA PHE A 301 19.44 -2.12 -26.18
C PHE A 301 20.69 -1.50 -26.82
N ARG A 302 20.58 -0.22 -27.16
CA ARG A 302 21.69 0.55 -27.68
C ARG A 302 22.07 1.66 -26.71
N LYS A 303 23.38 1.86 -26.52
CA LYS A 303 23.87 3.06 -25.84
C LYS A 303 23.64 4.26 -26.75
N GLU A 304 22.67 5.09 -26.41
CA GLU A 304 22.25 6.21 -27.25
C GLU A 304 22.85 7.54 -26.82
N ARG A 305 23.01 7.72 -25.51
CA ARG A 305 23.43 9.00 -24.94
C ARG A 305 24.28 8.82 -23.70
N LYS A 306 25.01 9.87 -23.37
CA LYS A 306 25.75 10.02 -22.12
C LYS A 306 25.38 11.35 -21.47
N HIS A 307 25.28 11.36 -20.16
CA HIS A 307 25.05 12.59 -19.41
C HIS A 307 26.23 13.56 -19.59
N LYS A 308 25.94 14.85 -19.78
CA LYS A 308 26.94 15.88 -20.11
C LYS A 308 27.98 16.09 -19.02
N THR A 309 27.61 15.92 -17.75
CA THR A 309 28.42 16.24 -16.57
C THR A 309 28.66 15.07 -15.63
N LYS A 310 27.81 14.02 -15.68
CA LYS A 310 27.85 12.87 -14.77
C LYS A 310 28.28 11.59 -15.48
N ALA A 311 28.79 10.63 -14.73
CA ALA A 311 29.14 9.30 -15.23
C ALA A 311 27.87 8.42 -15.35
N VAL A 312 26.91 8.88 -16.17
CA VAL A 312 25.62 8.21 -16.41
C VAL A 312 25.45 7.98 -17.91
N GLU A 313 25.14 6.75 -18.29
CA GLU A 313 24.95 6.32 -19.68
C GLU A 313 23.50 5.86 -19.90
N LEU A 314 22.90 6.27 -21.01
CA LEU A 314 21.54 5.90 -21.43
C LEU A 314 21.58 4.76 -22.44
N PHE A 315 20.94 3.66 -22.12
CA PHE A 315 20.62 2.54 -23.01
C PHE A 315 19.15 2.56 -23.36
N ARG A 316 18.83 2.49 -24.66
CA ARG A 316 17.45 2.62 -25.14
C ARG A 316 17.05 1.48 -26.09
N GLN A 317 15.82 1.03 -25.96
CA GLN A 317 15.12 0.22 -26.95
C GLN A 317 13.60 0.48 -26.87
N GLY A 318 12.96 0.79 -27.99
CA GLY A 318 11.56 1.23 -27.98
C GLY A 318 11.35 2.46 -27.12
N SER A 319 10.39 2.41 -26.21
CA SER A 319 10.18 3.47 -25.21
C SER A 319 10.89 3.20 -23.87
N ILE A 320 11.77 2.21 -23.82
CA ILE A 320 12.47 1.80 -22.60
C ILE A 320 13.79 2.53 -22.49
N ASN A 321 13.98 3.25 -21.39
CA ASN A 321 15.21 3.95 -21.05
C ASN A 321 15.83 3.34 -19.80
N ILE A 322 17.03 2.77 -19.92
CA ILE A 322 17.79 2.23 -18.80
C ILE A 322 19.03 3.10 -18.62
N LEU A 323 19.21 3.61 -17.42
CA LEU A 323 20.40 4.37 -17.04
C LEU A 323 21.38 3.49 -16.25
N ILE A 324 22.67 3.61 -16.58
CA ILE A 324 23.75 3.04 -15.77
C ILE A 324 24.51 4.21 -15.16
N ASN A 325 24.41 4.34 -13.83
CA ASN A 325 25.05 5.39 -13.06
C ASN A 325 26.28 4.83 -12.33
N THR A 326 27.46 5.30 -12.72
CA THR A 326 28.74 4.91 -12.12
C THR A 326 29.39 6.05 -11.32
N GLU A 327 28.58 7.03 -10.89
CA GLU A 327 29.03 8.12 -10.03
C GLU A 327 29.58 7.61 -8.70
N LYS A 328 30.66 8.24 -8.21
CA LYS A 328 31.29 7.88 -6.94
C LYS A 328 30.66 8.57 -5.72
N LYS A 329 29.76 9.52 -5.95
CA LYS A 329 29.08 10.34 -4.93
C LYS A 329 27.58 10.40 -5.25
N GLY A 330 26.80 10.84 -4.27
CA GLY A 330 25.34 10.98 -4.42
C GLY A 330 24.57 9.72 -4.07
N ALA A 331 23.25 9.73 -4.36
CA ALA A 331 22.32 8.68 -3.97
C ALA A 331 22.63 7.33 -4.62
N ALA A 332 22.93 7.29 -5.91
CA ALA A 332 23.30 6.06 -6.62
C ALA A 332 24.56 5.41 -6.03
N ALA A 333 25.61 6.21 -5.76
CA ALA A 333 26.82 5.70 -5.12
C ALA A 333 26.57 5.19 -3.69
N GLN A 334 25.66 5.80 -2.94
CA GLN A 334 25.26 5.30 -1.64
C GLN A 334 24.50 3.98 -1.76
N MET A 335 23.54 3.89 -2.68
CA MET A 335 22.80 2.66 -2.95
C MET A 335 23.72 1.52 -3.36
N PHE A 336 24.71 1.79 -4.24
CA PHE A 336 25.71 0.81 -4.63
C PHE A 336 26.55 0.30 -3.45
N ARG A 337 26.96 1.18 -2.53
CA ARG A 337 27.71 0.77 -1.32
C ARG A 337 26.89 -0.10 -0.37
N GLU A 338 25.57 0.16 -0.30
CA GLU A 338 24.66 -0.56 0.60
C GLU A 338 24.21 -1.90 0.02
N ASN A 339 23.93 -1.98 -1.29
CA ASN A 339 23.25 -3.10 -1.93
C ASN A 339 24.02 -3.73 -3.12
N GLY A 340 25.19 -3.18 -3.47
CA GLY A 340 25.85 -3.54 -4.72
C GLY A 340 25.09 -3.02 -5.95
N PRO A 341 25.35 -3.61 -7.14
CA PRO A 341 24.64 -3.22 -8.37
C PRO A 341 23.14 -3.49 -8.25
N SER A 342 22.33 -2.44 -8.29
CA SER A 342 20.88 -2.52 -8.06
C SER A 342 20.15 -1.34 -8.68
N VAL A 343 18.84 -1.43 -8.83
CA VAL A 343 18.00 -0.29 -9.23
C VAL A 343 17.95 0.71 -8.08
N CYS A 344 18.36 1.94 -8.36
CA CYS A 344 18.40 3.03 -7.37
C CYS A 344 17.36 4.11 -7.62
N ASP A 345 16.82 4.19 -8.83
CA ASP A 345 15.86 5.22 -9.22
C ASP A 345 14.89 4.71 -10.28
N ILE A 346 13.63 5.10 -10.16
CA ILE A 346 12.58 4.87 -11.14
C ILE A 346 11.90 6.20 -11.40
N ALA A 347 11.93 6.68 -12.64
CA ALA A 347 11.20 7.86 -13.02
C ALA A 347 9.85 7.51 -13.64
N LEU A 348 8.80 8.14 -13.16
CA LEU A 348 7.44 7.96 -13.62
C LEU A 348 6.96 9.21 -14.36
N ARG A 349 6.34 9.01 -15.52
CA ARG A 349 5.62 10.09 -16.21
C ARG A 349 4.28 10.30 -15.53
N VAL A 350 4.04 11.52 -15.08
CA VAL A 350 2.82 11.91 -14.38
C VAL A 350 2.13 13.08 -15.08
N ASN A 351 0.89 13.35 -14.70
CA ASN A 351 0.17 14.51 -15.24
C ASN A 351 0.67 15.86 -14.67
N ASP A 352 1.35 15.87 -13.51
CA ASP A 352 1.86 17.08 -12.85
C ASP A 352 2.88 16.68 -11.77
N ALA A 353 4.15 16.87 -12.02
CA ALA A 353 5.25 16.41 -11.17
C ALA A 353 5.27 17.13 -9.81
N GLU A 354 5.09 18.45 -9.80
CA GLU A 354 5.09 19.26 -8.58
C GLU A 354 3.92 18.91 -7.66
N LYS A 355 2.70 18.77 -8.22
CA LYS A 355 1.53 18.36 -7.45
C LYS A 355 1.66 16.94 -6.90
N THR A 356 2.36 16.07 -7.61
CA THR A 356 2.65 14.71 -7.13
C THR A 356 3.48 14.75 -5.85
N VAL A 357 4.57 15.53 -5.84
CA VAL A 357 5.41 15.70 -4.65
C VAL A 357 4.64 16.43 -3.54
N GLN A 358 3.88 17.47 -3.86
CA GLN A 358 3.05 18.18 -2.89
C GLN A 358 2.07 17.23 -2.18
N ARG A 359 1.37 16.37 -2.95
CA ARG A 359 0.49 15.35 -2.37
C ARG A 359 1.25 14.39 -1.46
N ALA A 360 2.35 13.84 -1.96
CA ALA A 360 3.17 12.89 -1.20
C ALA A 360 3.61 13.49 0.15
N LYS A 361 4.07 14.74 0.17
CA LYS A 361 4.44 15.45 1.40
C LYS A 361 3.28 15.60 2.38
N GLN A 362 2.10 15.97 1.89
CA GLN A 362 0.91 16.09 2.73
C GLN A 362 0.42 14.74 3.30
N LEU A 363 0.77 13.64 2.64
CA LEU A 363 0.54 12.27 3.10
C LEU A 363 1.70 11.74 3.97
N GLY A 364 2.64 12.58 4.40
CA GLY A 364 3.75 12.21 5.26
C GLY A 364 4.86 11.39 4.56
N ILE A 365 4.91 11.43 3.21
CA ILE A 365 5.98 10.81 2.43
C ILE A 365 7.11 11.82 2.27
N SER A 366 8.35 11.35 2.48
CA SER A 366 9.53 12.22 2.41
C SER A 366 9.84 12.63 0.98
N GLU A 367 9.95 13.93 0.73
CA GLU A 367 10.54 14.48 -0.49
C GLU A 367 12.00 14.07 -0.57
N PHE A 368 12.44 13.65 -1.73
CA PHE A 368 13.85 13.47 -2.01
C PHE A 368 14.41 14.75 -2.61
N PHE A 369 15.42 15.29 -1.99
CA PHE A 369 16.08 16.51 -2.45
C PHE A 369 17.56 16.26 -2.73
N GLN A 370 17.96 16.59 -3.94
CA GLN A 370 19.37 16.60 -4.36
C GLN A 370 19.68 17.96 -4.95
N LYS A 371 20.74 18.60 -4.47
CA LYS A 371 21.23 19.84 -5.07
C LYS A 371 21.71 19.57 -6.48
N VAL A 372 21.13 20.23 -7.46
CA VAL A 372 21.52 20.13 -8.88
C VAL A 372 22.28 21.37 -9.32
N PRO A 373 23.25 21.25 -10.24
CA PRO A 373 23.93 22.38 -10.88
C PRO A 373 22.93 23.27 -11.64
N THR A 374 23.30 24.53 -11.86
CA THR A 374 22.42 25.54 -12.50
C THR A 374 21.98 25.16 -13.92
N ASN A 375 22.73 24.30 -14.60
CA ASN A 375 22.45 23.86 -15.98
C ASN A 375 21.76 22.50 -16.08
N GLU A 376 21.35 21.92 -14.94
CA GLU A 376 20.64 20.65 -14.87
C GLU A 376 19.18 20.87 -14.45
N LEU A 377 18.30 19.96 -14.84
CA LEU A 377 16.89 19.99 -14.45
C LEU A 377 16.72 19.58 -12.98
N SER A 378 15.99 20.37 -12.23
CA SER A 378 15.51 19.93 -10.91
C SER A 378 14.27 19.04 -11.13
N ILE A 379 14.46 17.74 -11.08
CA ILE A 379 13.37 16.78 -11.29
C ILE A 379 12.73 16.50 -9.94
N PRO A 380 11.41 16.80 -9.75
CA PRO A 380 10.71 16.52 -8.50
C PRO A 380 10.77 15.03 -8.15
N ALA A 381 11.02 14.69 -6.88
CA ALA A 381 11.21 13.32 -6.45
C ALA A 381 10.77 13.07 -5.00
N ILE A 382 10.44 11.82 -4.71
CA ILE A 382 10.17 11.33 -3.36
C ILE A 382 10.99 10.08 -3.06
N SER A 383 11.08 9.72 -1.78
CA SER A 383 11.72 8.47 -1.36
C SER A 383 10.81 7.27 -1.69
N GLY A 384 11.36 6.28 -2.38
CA GLY A 384 10.72 5.01 -2.71
C GLY A 384 11.18 3.85 -1.84
N VAL A 385 10.92 2.62 -2.32
CA VAL A 385 11.27 1.36 -1.65
C VAL A 385 12.76 1.31 -1.33
N ALA A 386 13.09 0.91 -0.11
CA ALA A 386 14.48 0.79 0.37
C ALA A 386 15.34 2.07 0.20
N LYS A 387 14.71 3.24 0.28
CA LYS A 387 15.35 4.54 0.03
C LYS A 387 15.80 4.74 -1.43
N SER A 388 15.27 3.98 -2.37
CA SER A 388 15.39 4.34 -3.79
C SER A 388 14.71 5.67 -4.05
N VAL A 389 14.99 6.26 -5.19
CA VAL A 389 14.36 7.50 -5.62
C VAL A 389 13.20 7.22 -6.56
N LEU A 390 12.11 7.97 -6.41
CA LEU A 390 11.04 8.04 -7.41
C LEU A 390 11.00 9.46 -7.96
N HIS A 391 11.55 9.66 -9.16
CA HIS A 391 11.47 10.90 -9.90
C HIS A 391 10.17 11.02 -10.70
N PHE A 392 9.72 12.24 -10.94
CA PHE A 392 8.52 12.53 -11.72
C PHE A 392 8.82 13.46 -12.87
N THR A 393 8.40 13.06 -14.07
CA THR A 393 8.44 13.90 -15.26
C THR A 393 7.02 14.19 -15.74
N ASP A 394 6.82 15.35 -16.38
CA ASP A 394 5.54 15.72 -16.98
C ASP A 394 5.73 16.45 -18.31
N GLU A 395 4.64 16.59 -19.07
CA GLU A 395 4.62 17.30 -20.35
C GLU A 395 4.37 18.80 -20.17
N LYS A 396 4.05 19.27 -18.96
CA LYS A 396 3.72 20.68 -18.70
C LYS A 396 4.95 21.56 -18.54
N THR A 397 6.05 20.95 -18.14
CA THR A 397 7.31 21.62 -17.85
C THR A 397 8.41 21.17 -18.81
N ASN A 398 9.62 21.69 -18.67
CA ASN A 398 10.77 21.25 -19.47
C ASN A 398 11.26 19.82 -19.15
N LEU A 399 10.62 19.11 -18.18
CA LEU A 399 11.02 17.76 -17.77
C LEU A 399 10.88 16.74 -18.91
N HIS A 400 9.93 16.93 -19.84
CA HIS A 400 9.81 16.08 -21.03
C HIS A 400 11.01 16.19 -21.98
N ARG A 401 11.85 17.23 -21.84
CA ARG A 401 13.05 17.47 -22.65
C ARG A 401 14.35 17.01 -21.94
N LEU A 402 14.23 16.21 -20.88
CA LEU A 402 15.35 15.71 -20.07
C LEU A 402 16.51 15.20 -20.93
N TRP A 403 16.19 14.35 -21.91
CA TRP A 403 17.19 13.71 -22.77
C TRP A 403 17.96 14.68 -23.68
N GLU A 404 17.38 15.79 -24.02
CA GLU A 404 18.01 16.83 -24.85
C GLU A 404 18.84 17.80 -23.99
N ILE A 405 18.30 18.14 -22.82
CA ILE A 405 18.92 19.12 -21.93
C ILE A 405 20.16 18.52 -21.24
N GLU A 406 20.06 17.35 -20.68
CA GLU A 406 21.11 16.78 -19.82
C GLU A 406 22.03 15.80 -20.53
N PHE A 407 21.61 15.21 -21.65
CA PHE A 407 22.36 14.18 -22.32
C PHE A 407 22.88 14.61 -23.71
N SER A 408 24.07 14.17 -24.07
CA SER A 408 24.65 14.26 -25.41
C SER A 408 24.49 12.93 -26.13
N ARG A 409 24.28 12.94 -27.45
CA ARG A 409 24.28 11.74 -28.27
C ARG A 409 25.69 11.15 -28.33
N GLU A 410 25.81 9.83 -28.27
CA GLU A 410 27.03 9.09 -28.55
C GLU A 410 26.81 8.16 -29.74
N ALA A 411 27.86 7.94 -30.52
CA ALA A 411 27.85 6.91 -31.54
C ALA A 411 27.86 5.53 -30.86
N ASP A 412 26.90 4.69 -31.20
CA ASP A 412 26.85 3.33 -30.69
C ASP A 412 27.70 2.41 -31.60
N PRO A 413 28.76 1.79 -31.09
CA PRO A 413 29.57 0.84 -31.85
C PRO A 413 28.92 -0.53 -32.04
N TRP A 414 27.74 -0.77 -31.41
CA TRP A 414 27.12 -2.09 -31.39
C TRP A 414 26.31 -2.37 -32.67
N THR A 415 26.50 -3.57 -33.18
CA THR A 415 25.87 -4.05 -34.44
C THR A 415 24.62 -4.93 -34.19
N ILE A 416 24.32 -5.26 -32.92
CA ILE A 416 23.18 -6.13 -32.59
C ILE A 416 21.87 -5.35 -32.87
N PRO A 417 20.95 -5.92 -33.67
CA PRO A 417 19.67 -5.25 -33.94
C PRO A 417 18.78 -5.21 -32.69
N PRO A 418 17.86 -4.24 -32.59
CA PRO A 418 16.84 -4.25 -31.57
C PRO A 418 16.06 -5.57 -31.56
N SER A 419 15.82 -6.13 -30.39
CA SER A 419 15.14 -7.42 -30.23
C SER A 419 13.61 -7.35 -30.29
N GLY A 420 13.04 -6.15 -30.43
CA GLY A 420 11.59 -5.93 -30.51
C GLY A 420 10.91 -5.57 -29.18
N LEU A 421 11.70 -5.25 -28.16
CA LEU A 421 11.14 -4.76 -26.89
C LEU A 421 10.55 -3.35 -27.07
N ARG A 422 9.33 -3.15 -26.56
CA ARG A 422 8.54 -1.92 -26.78
C ARG A 422 8.50 -1.00 -25.58
N ARG A 423 8.15 -1.57 -24.41
CA ARG A 423 7.94 -0.85 -23.15
C ARG A 423 8.26 -1.74 -21.96
N VAL A 424 8.36 -1.15 -20.80
CA VAL A 424 8.35 -1.92 -19.54
C VAL A 424 6.92 -2.44 -19.32
N ASP A 425 6.76 -3.74 -19.13
CA ASP A 425 5.46 -4.37 -18.79
C ASP A 425 5.17 -4.22 -17.30
N HIS A 426 6.14 -4.61 -16.46
CA HIS A 426 6.03 -4.45 -15.02
C HIS A 426 7.40 -4.44 -14.34
N ILE A 427 7.42 -3.93 -13.12
CA ILE A 427 8.59 -3.98 -12.22
C ILE A 427 8.20 -4.76 -10.98
N SER A 428 9.02 -5.72 -10.59
CA SER A 428 8.80 -6.52 -9.39
C SER A 428 9.74 -6.09 -8.28
N GLN A 429 9.17 -5.73 -7.15
CA GLN A 429 9.88 -5.34 -5.94
C GLN A 429 9.73 -6.43 -4.88
N THR A 430 10.84 -6.88 -4.31
CA THR A 430 10.84 -7.80 -3.18
C THR A 430 11.03 -6.99 -1.90
N LEU A 431 10.11 -7.20 -0.96
CA LEU A 431 9.93 -6.45 0.27
C LEU A 431 9.96 -7.40 1.47
N LYS A 432 10.18 -6.86 2.66
CA LYS A 432 9.80 -7.60 3.87
C LYS A 432 8.30 -7.82 3.86
N TRP A 433 7.88 -9.00 4.25
CA TRP A 433 6.46 -9.36 4.25
C TRP A 433 5.59 -8.35 5.03
N GLU A 434 6.07 -7.89 6.17
CA GLU A 434 5.38 -6.93 7.02
C GLU A 434 5.24 -5.53 6.39
N GLU A 435 6.02 -5.22 5.36
CA GLU A 435 6.01 -3.92 4.69
C GLU A 435 5.12 -3.90 3.43
N MET A 436 4.64 -5.05 2.95
CA MET A 436 3.90 -5.14 1.69
C MET A 436 2.64 -4.26 1.67
N GLU A 437 1.83 -4.33 2.72
CA GLU A 437 0.60 -3.52 2.85
C GLU A 437 0.91 -2.03 2.89
N SER A 438 1.98 -1.64 3.59
CA SER A 438 2.43 -0.25 3.67
C SER A 438 2.83 0.30 2.29
N TRP A 439 3.57 -0.49 1.50
CA TRP A 439 3.94 -0.08 0.15
C TRP A 439 2.78 -0.11 -0.83
N ALA A 440 1.84 -1.04 -0.72
CA ALA A 440 0.59 -0.99 -1.48
C ALA A 440 -0.19 0.30 -1.19
N SER A 441 -0.36 0.63 0.09
CA SER A 441 -0.96 1.89 0.54
C SER A 441 -0.23 3.12 -0.02
N PHE A 442 1.11 3.12 0.02
CA PHE A 442 1.93 4.20 -0.55
C PHE A 442 1.59 4.46 -2.01
N TYR A 443 1.55 3.42 -2.84
CA TYR A 443 1.26 3.56 -4.27
C TYR A 443 -0.19 3.98 -4.54
N THR A 444 -1.17 3.34 -3.89
CA THR A 444 -2.59 3.59 -4.14
C THR A 444 -3.09 4.93 -3.58
N THR A 445 -2.45 5.46 -2.55
CA THR A 445 -2.82 6.78 -1.99
C THR A 445 -2.14 7.95 -2.70
N THR A 446 -0.96 7.74 -3.29
CA THR A 446 -0.21 8.77 -4.00
C THR A 446 -0.65 8.88 -5.45
N PHE A 447 -0.89 7.75 -6.11
CA PHE A 447 -1.22 7.64 -7.53
C PHE A 447 -2.61 7.05 -7.76
N GLU A 448 -3.18 7.29 -8.94
CA GLU A 448 -4.38 6.61 -9.42
C GLU A 448 -4.03 5.17 -9.81
N MET A 449 -3.84 4.32 -8.79
CA MET A 449 -3.53 2.90 -8.93
C MET A 449 -4.52 2.06 -8.14
N GLU A 450 -4.83 0.88 -8.67
CA GLU A 450 -5.63 -0.15 -8.03
C GLU A 450 -4.74 -1.33 -7.62
N ARG A 451 -5.11 -1.98 -6.53
CA ARG A 451 -4.41 -3.16 -6.04
C ARG A 451 -5.20 -4.44 -6.29
N THR A 452 -4.50 -5.54 -6.51
CA THR A 452 -5.11 -6.88 -6.46
C THR A 452 -5.20 -7.39 -5.03
N THR A 453 -5.98 -8.45 -4.82
CA THR A 453 -5.87 -9.26 -3.61
C THR A 453 -4.49 -9.92 -3.54
N ILE A 454 -4.03 -10.20 -2.33
CA ILE A 454 -2.79 -10.98 -2.12
C ILE A 454 -3.04 -12.41 -2.59
N PHE A 455 -2.09 -12.97 -3.32
CA PHE A 455 -2.11 -14.37 -3.74
C PHE A 455 -0.78 -15.06 -3.42
N ASP A 456 -0.86 -16.36 -3.17
CA ASP A 456 0.31 -17.18 -2.85
C ASP A 456 1.00 -17.66 -4.12
N VAL A 457 2.32 -17.55 -4.14
CA VAL A 457 3.21 -18.11 -5.17
C VAL A 457 4.05 -19.20 -4.52
N SER A 458 3.94 -20.42 -5.01
CA SER A 458 4.68 -21.55 -4.46
C SER A 458 6.18 -21.43 -4.74
N ASP A 459 6.97 -21.46 -3.68
CA ASP A 459 8.42 -21.56 -3.68
C ASP A 459 8.82 -22.95 -3.15
N PRO A 460 9.88 -23.61 -3.63
CA PRO A 460 10.32 -24.90 -3.13
C PRO A 460 10.57 -24.97 -1.61
N LYS A 461 10.80 -23.83 -0.97
CA LYS A 461 11.10 -23.72 0.46
C LYS A 461 10.01 -23.01 1.28
N GLY A 462 8.84 -22.77 0.68
CA GLY A 462 7.72 -22.12 1.35
C GLY A 462 6.82 -21.36 0.37
N ASN A 463 6.06 -20.39 0.86
CA ASN A 463 5.22 -19.53 0.03
C ASN A 463 5.78 -18.12 -0.03
N ILE A 464 5.68 -17.51 -1.20
CA ILE A 464 5.87 -16.09 -1.43
C ILE A 464 4.48 -15.49 -1.62
N GLN A 465 4.18 -14.42 -0.92
CA GLN A 465 2.97 -13.66 -1.15
C GLN A 465 3.24 -12.53 -2.15
N SER A 466 2.32 -12.37 -3.07
CA SER A 466 2.41 -11.36 -4.13
C SER A 466 1.12 -10.57 -4.22
N LEU A 467 1.24 -9.27 -4.45
CA LEU A 467 0.15 -8.41 -4.86
C LEU A 467 0.65 -7.48 -5.96
N SER A 468 -0.25 -7.07 -6.83
CA SER A 468 0.08 -6.09 -7.87
C SER A 468 -0.66 -4.78 -7.61
N VAL A 469 0.02 -3.67 -7.89
CA VAL A 469 -0.59 -2.35 -8.02
C VAL A 469 -0.45 -1.90 -9.47
N THR A 470 -1.57 -1.49 -10.06
CA THR A 470 -1.64 -1.19 -11.51
C THR A 470 -2.33 0.14 -11.71
N SER A 471 -1.76 1.02 -12.53
CA SER A 471 -2.43 2.27 -12.93
C SER A 471 -3.71 1.99 -13.71
N ALA A 472 -4.68 2.90 -13.64
CA ALA A 472 -6.00 2.72 -14.24
C ALA A 472 -5.95 2.36 -15.75
N GLU A 473 -4.99 2.92 -16.48
CA GLU A 473 -4.80 2.65 -17.91
C GLU A 473 -3.81 1.48 -18.17
N GLY A 474 -3.26 0.84 -17.11
CA GLY A 474 -2.33 -0.29 -17.21
C GLY A 474 -0.91 0.07 -17.65
N GLU A 475 -0.57 1.37 -17.73
CA GLU A 475 0.73 1.86 -18.21
C GLU A 475 1.87 1.58 -17.22
N VAL A 476 1.56 1.49 -15.93
CA VAL A 476 2.52 1.16 -14.88
C VAL A 476 1.96 0.03 -14.02
N LYS A 477 2.74 -1.04 -13.91
CA LYS A 477 2.43 -2.20 -13.06
C LYS A 477 3.61 -2.49 -12.16
N LEU A 478 3.33 -2.60 -10.87
CA LEU A 478 4.33 -2.95 -9.86
C LEU A 478 3.86 -4.19 -9.12
N ASN A 479 4.70 -5.22 -9.09
CA ASN A 479 4.46 -6.43 -8.30
C ASN A 479 5.23 -6.32 -7.00
N LEU A 480 4.55 -6.46 -5.88
CA LEU A 480 5.10 -6.42 -4.54
C LEU A 480 5.13 -7.86 -4.02
N ASN A 481 6.33 -8.38 -3.75
CA ASN A 481 6.54 -9.74 -3.29
C ASN A 481 7.14 -9.75 -1.89
N GLY A 482 6.60 -10.57 -1.01
CA GLY A 482 7.14 -10.79 0.34
C GLY A 482 7.04 -12.24 0.74
N ALA A 483 7.92 -12.71 1.61
CA ALA A 483 7.87 -14.07 2.08
C ALA A 483 7.69 -14.10 3.60
N PRO A 484 6.61 -14.70 4.11
CA PRO A 484 6.47 -14.96 5.54
C PRO A 484 7.44 -16.05 6.02
N ASN A 485 7.94 -16.88 5.11
CA ASN A 485 8.85 -17.99 5.39
C ASN A 485 10.30 -17.63 5.08
N LYS A 486 11.22 -18.07 5.94
CA LYS A 486 12.66 -17.95 5.71
C LYS A 486 13.14 -18.94 4.64
N ASN A 487 14.30 -18.62 4.05
CA ASN A 487 14.99 -19.44 3.03
C ASN A 487 14.26 -19.55 1.68
N THR A 488 13.19 -18.81 1.44
CA THR A 488 12.59 -18.66 0.13
C THR A 488 13.49 -17.83 -0.80
N PHE A 489 13.20 -17.86 -2.10
CA PHE A 489 13.95 -17.04 -3.07
C PHE A 489 13.81 -15.53 -2.79
N ALA A 490 12.67 -15.11 -2.28
CA ALA A 490 12.46 -13.73 -1.83
C ALA A 490 13.29 -13.40 -0.58
N ASP A 491 13.36 -14.30 0.40
CA ASP A 491 14.19 -14.12 1.61
C ASP A 491 15.70 -14.09 1.25
N ASP A 492 16.14 -14.96 0.33
CA ASP A 492 17.53 -14.96 -0.17
C ASP A 492 17.89 -13.63 -0.86
N PHE A 493 16.96 -13.06 -1.64
CA PHE A 493 17.13 -11.73 -2.24
C PHE A 493 17.30 -10.66 -1.16
N LEU A 494 16.42 -10.63 -0.15
CA LEU A 494 16.49 -9.64 0.94
C LEU A 494 17.79 -9.75 1.74
N ASN A 495 18.28 -10.97 1.97
CA ASN A 495 19.54 -11.21 2.67
C ASN A 495 20.76 -10.70 1.89
N LYS A 496 20.74 -10.81 0.56
CA LYS A 496 21.81 -10.33 -0.32
C LYS A 496 21.76 -8.81 -0.57
N HIS A 497 20.58 -8.21 -0.48
CA HIS A 497 20.35 -6.78 -0.71
C HIS A 497 20.21 -5.96 0.58
N SER A 498 20.56 -6.47 1.73
CA SER A 498 20.45 -5.83 3.05
C SER A 498 19.08 -5.22 3.41
N LYS A 499 18.14 -5.09 2.45
CA LYS A 499 16.78 -4.55 2.62
C LYS A 499 15.85 -5.06 1.51
N ALA A 500 14.98 -4.20 1.00
CA ALA A 500 14.10 -4.43 -0.14
C ALA A 500 14.73 -3.93 -1.44
N GLY A 501 14.11 -4.22 -2.58
CA GLY A 501 14.55 -3.67 -3.87
C GLY A 501 13.84 -4.26 -5.08
N VAL A 502 14.22 -3.78 -6.26
CA VAL A 502 13.74 -4.33 -7.53
C VAL A 502 14.46 -5.66 -7.79
N GLN A 503 13.68 -6.74 -7.87
CA GLN A 503 14.19 -8.08 -8.15
C GLN A 503 14.16 -8.40 -9.65
N HIS A 504 13.12 -7.95 -10.37
CA HIS A 504 13.12 -8.08 -11.82
C HIS A 504 12.37 -6.95 -12.53
N ILE A 505 12.71 -6.80 -13.82
CA ILE A 505 12.07 -5.88 -14.74
C ILE A 505 11.62 -6.69 -15.93
N ALA A 506 10.33 -6.61 -16.26
CA ALA A 506 9.75 -7.27 -17.41
C ALA A 506 9.54 -6.28 -18.57
N PHE A 507 9.93 -6.70 -19.75
CA PHE A 507 9.82 -5.95 -20.99
C PHE A 507 8.80 -6.58 -21.92
N HIS A 508 7.90 -5.79 -22.46
CA HIS A 508 6.90 -6.23 -23.41
C HIS A 508 7.46 -6.33 -24.83
N THR A 509 7.10 -7.40 -25.53
CA THR A 509 7.29 -7.58 -26.98
C THR A 509 5.98 -7.99 -27.66
N ASP A 510 5.84 -7.61 -28.93
CA ASP A 510 4.67 -8.01 -29.75
C ASP A 510 4.81 -9.43 -30.32
N ASP A 511 6.06 -9.93 -30.51
CA ASP A 511 6.36 -11.28 -30.97
C ASP A 511 7.55 -11.87 -30.20
N ILE A 512 7.22 -12.68 -29.19
CA ILE A 512 8.23 -13.32 -28.34
C ILE A 512 9.08 -14.36 -29.08
N PHE A 513 8.55 -14.99 -30.13
CA PHE A 513 9.29 -15.97 -30.90
C PHE A 513 10.36 -15.30 -31.78
N GLN A 514 10.00 -14.18 -32.42
CA GLN A 514 10.97 -13.35 -33.14
C GLN A 514 12.01 -12.79 -32.18
N THR A 515 11.57 -12.24 -31.06
CA THR A 515 12.47 -11.74 -30.00
C THR A 515 13.41 -12.84 -29.53
N SER A 516 12.92 -14.05 -29.22
CA SER A 516 13.74 -15.18 -28.79
C SER A 516 14.82 -15.52 -29.80
N SER A 517 14.49 -15.51 -31.10
CA SER A 517 15.46 -15.79 -32.18
C SER A 517 16.58 -14.73 -32.26
N ILE A 518 16.25 -13.45 -32.03
CA ILE A 518 17.25 -12.37 -32.01
C ILE A 518 18.15 -12.50 -30.78
N LEU A 519 17.57 -12.77 -29.61
CA LEU A 519 18.29 -12.96 -28.36
C LEU A 519 19.24 -14.17 -28.41
N GLU A 520 18.86 -15.23 -29.11
CA GLU A 520 19.72 -16.40 -29.34
C GLU A 520 20.95 -16.03 -30.15
N LYS A 521 20.77 -15.30 -31.26
CA LYS A 521 21.87 -14.81 -32.10
C LYS A 521 22.78 -13.82 -31.36
N ALA A 522 22.23 -13.08 -30.41
CA ALA A 522 22.95 -12.15 -29.56
C ALA A 522 23.65 -12.80 -28.36
N ASN A 523 23.57 -14.14 -28.23
CA ASN A 523 24.10 -14.89 -27.09
C ASN A 523 23.57 -14.40 -25.72
N PHE A 524 22.31 -13.93 -25.68
CA PHE A 524 21.70 -13.52 -24.43
C PHE A 524 21.54 -14.72 -23.49
N ALA A 525 22.06 -14.61 -22.26
CA ALA A 525 22.03 -15.68 -21.27
C ALA A 525 20.60 -15.89 -20.74
N ARG A 526 19.91 -16.91 -21.27
CA ARG A 526 18.52 -17.24 -20.92
C ARG A 526 18.43 -18.33 -19.87
N LEU A 527 17.39 -18.23 -19.03
CA LEU A 527 16.97 -19.31 -18.16
C LEU A 527 16.29 -20.41 -18.97
N THR A 528 16.77 -21.64 -18.83
CA THR A 528 16.24 -22.79 -19.58
C THR A 528 15.24 -23.57 -18.74
N PRO A 529 13.95 -23.62 -19.12
CA PRO A 529 12.97 -24.48 -18.45
C PRO A 529 13.36 -25.96 -18.60
N LYS A 530 13.08 -26.75 -17.58
CA LYS A 530 13.32 -28.19 -17.62
C LYS A 530 12.39 -28.92 -18.62
N PRO A 531 12.81 -30.07 -19.17
CA PRO A 531 11.96 -30.84 -20.09
C PRO A 531 10.59 -31.20 -19.51
N ASN A 532 10.51 -31.55 -18.22
CA ASN A 532 9.25 -31.87 -17.54
C ASN A 532 8.26 -30.70 -17.49
N TYR A 533 8.73 -29.46 -17.55
CA TYR A 533 7.88 -28.29 -17.67
C TYR A 533 7.02 -28.35 -18.95
N TYR A 534 7.62 -28.70 -20.09
CA TYR A 534 6.91 -28.74 -21.37
C TYR A 534 5.91 -29.89 -21.46
N GLU A 535 6.18 -31.01 -20.80
CA GLU A 535 5.21 -32.07 -20.65
C GLU A 535 4.00 -31.66 -19.80
N TRP A 536 4.31 -30.94 -18.69
CA TRP A 536 3.27 -30.42 -17.81
C TRP A 536 2.39 -29.38 -18.52
N VAL A 537 2.97 -28.38 -19.19
CA VAL A 537 2.21 -27.32 -19.87
C VAL A 537 1.38 -27.86 -21.03
N LYS A 538 1.93 -28.85 -21.77
CA LYS A 538 1.22 -29.56 -22.83
C LYS A 538 -0.05 -30.22 -22.30
N LYS A 539 0.07 -30.96 -21.20
CA LYS A 539 -1.07 -31.65 -20.56
C LYS A 539 -2.07 -30.67 -19.99
N LYS A 540 -1.59 -29.65 -19.27
CA LYS A 540 -2.43 -28.66 -18.57
C LYS A 540 -3.33 -27.87 -19.52
N PHE A 541 -2.79 -27.46 -20.66
CA PHE A 541 -3.50 -26.60 -21.63
C PHE A 541 -3.92 -27.33 -22.90
N ASN A 542 -3.72 -28.63 -22.96
CA ASN A 542 -4.03 -29.47 -24.13
C ASN A 542 -3.40 -28.92 -25.43
N LEU A 543 -2.08 -28.67 -25.38
CA LEU A 543 -1.35 -28.09 -26.51
C LEU A 543 -0.96 -29.17 -27.53
N SER A 544 -0.86 -28.77 -28.81
CA SER A 544 -0.29 -29.62 -29.84
C SER A 544 1.19 -29.92 -29.60
N SER A 545 1.68 -31.04 -30.07
CA SER A 545 3.10 -31.40 -30.00
C SER A 545 3.98 -30.37 -30.75
N GLU A 546 3.50 -29.88 -31.89
CA GLU A 546 4.19 -28.85 -32.67
C GLU A 546 4.38 -27.56 -31.88
N PHE A 547 3.30 -27.05 -31.28
CA PHE A 547 3.36 -25.81 -30.48
C PHE A 547 4.23 -25.99 -29.25
N THR A 548 4.11 -27.12 -28.54
CA THR A 548 4.96 -27.43 -27.38
C THR A 548 6.43 -27.49 -27.76
N ASN A 549 6.78 -28.11 -28.92
CA ASN A 549 8.16 -28.13 -29.41
C ASN A 549 8.66 -26.72 -29.79
N LYS A 550 7.78 -25.87 -30.34
CA LYS A 550 8.10 -24.46 -30.61
C LYS A 550 8.43 -23.68 -29.33
N LEU A 551 7.64 -23.87 -28.25
CA LEU A 551 7.92 -23.28 -26.93
C LEU A 551 9.27 -23.77 -26.38
N LYS A 552 9.51 -25.10 -26.43
CA LYS A 552 10.73 -25.74 -25.94
C LYS A 552 11.99 -25.23 -26.66
N LYS A 553 11.94 -25.20 -28.01
CA LYS A 553 13.05 -24.69 -28.82
C LYS A 553 13.43 -23.25 -28.46
N ASN A 554 12.45 -22.42 -28.14
CA ASN A 554 12.65 -21.01 -27.83
C ASN A 554 12.82 -20.73 -26.34
N GLN A 555 12.81 -21.75 -25.46
CA GLN A 555 12.93 -21.63 -24.00
C GLN A 555 11.85 -20.72 -23.39
N ILE A 556 10.63 -20.77 -23.93
CA ILE A 556 9.52 -19.92 -23.53
C ILE A 556 8.63 -20.66 -22.53
N PHE A 557 8.30 -19.97 -21.43
CA PHE A 557 7.24 -20.35 -20.51
C PHE A 557 5.90 -19.85 -21.05
N TYR A 558 4.84 -20.64 -20.84
CA TYR A 558 3.51 -20.35 -21.35
C TYR A 558 2.46 -20.49 -20.26
N ASP A 559 1.54 -19.56 -20.22
CA ASP A 559 0.35 -19.61 -19.39
C ASP A 559 -0.88 -19.18 -20.19
N ARG A 560 -2.07 -19.58 -19.75
CA ARG A 560 -3.32 -19.24 -20.39
C ARG A 560 -4.44 -19.10 -19.38
N SER A 561 -5.18 -18.00 -19.45
CA SER A 561 -6.47 -17.80 -18.81
C SER A 561 -7.61 -18.14 -19.77
N THR A 562 -8.85 -17.96 -19.34
CA THR A 562 -10.04 -18.18 -20.18
C THR A 562 -10.02 -17.30 -21.44
N ASN A 563 -9.49 -16.09 -21.34
CA ASN A 563 -9.63 -15.05 -22.37
C ASN A 563 -8.29 -14.60 -22.98
N GLY A 564 -7.17 -15.20 -22.60
CA GLY A 564 -5.89 -14.75 -23.10
C GLY A 564 -4.71 -15.68 -22.82
N GLU A 565 -3.62 -15.41 -23.51
CA GLU A 565 -2.37 -16.16 -23.43
C GLU A 565 -1.24 -15.27 -22.90
N TYR A 566 -0.27 -15.89 -22.25
CA TYR A 566 0.88 -15.23 -21.69
C TYR A 566 2.15 -16.04 -21.93
N PHE A 567 3.13 -15.40 -22.53
CA PHE A 567 4.41 -15.98 -22.86
C PHE A 567 5.50 -15.25 -22.09
N GLN A 568 6.44 -15.99 -21.55
CA GLN A 568 7.52 -15.44 -20.72
C GLN A 568 8.86 -16.06 -21.11
N LEU A 569 9.89 -15.24 -21.15
CA LEU A 569 11.28 -15.63 -21.31
C LEU A 569 12.10 -14.89 -20.26
N TYR A 570 13.01 -15.58 -19.59
CA TYR A 570 13.78 -15.01 -18.50
C TYR A 570 15.27 -15.01 -18.82
N SER A 571 15.98 -13.99 -18.33
CA SER A 571 17.44 -14.04 -18.24
C SER A 571 17.88 -15.01 -17.15
N LYS A 572 19.12 -15.50 -17.21
CA LYS A 572 19.78 -16.00 -16.01
C LYS A 572 19.88 -14.86 -15.00
N PRO A 573 19.80 -15.16 -13.68
CA PRO A 573 20.06 -14.14 -12.66
C PRO A 573 21.47 -13.58 -12.75
N PHE A 574 21.60 -12.29 -12.48
CA PHE A 574 22.87 -11.60 -12.42
C PHE A 574 22.94 -10.72 -11.15
N PHE A 575 24.12 -10.30 -10.76
CA PHE A 575 24.37 -9.62 -9.50
C PHE A 575 23.79 -10.40 -8.30
N SER A 576 23.05 -9.74 -7.43
CA SER A 576 22.42 -10.34 -6.25
C SER A 576 21.02 -10.89 -6.56
N ASN A 577 20.88 -11.78 -7.54
CA ASN A 577 19.63 -12.40 -7.99
C ASN A 577 18.63 -11.47 -8.72
N LEU A 578 19.11 -10.36 -9.30
CA LEU A 578 18.32 -9.56 -10.23
C LEU A 578 18.22 -10.29 -11.58
N PHE A 579 17.11 -10.18 -12.28
CA PHE A 579 16.92 -10.76 -13.62
C PHE A 579 16.01 -9.91 -14.49
N PHE A 580 16.09 -10.10 -15.79
CA PHE A 580 15.18 -9.54 -16.77
C PHE A 580 14.18 -10.59 -17.23
N GLU A 581 13.01 -10.13 -17.58
CA GLU A 581 11.93 -10.90 -18.15
C GLU A 581 11.50 -10.28 -19.48
N VAL A 582 11.17 -11.09 -20.47
CA VAL A 582 10.53 -10.66 -21.71
C VAL A 582 9.16 -11.30 -21.77
N VAL A 583 8.14 -10.50 -22.01
CA VAL A 583 6.76 -10.98 -22.00
C VAL A 583 6.01 -10.59 -23.27
N GLN A 584 5.16 -11.51 -23.71
CA GLN A 584 4.07 -11.23 -24.65
C GLN A 584 2.76 -11.59 -23.99
N ARG A 585 1.83 -10.66 -23.96
CA ARG A 585 0.56 -10.78 -23.26
C ARG A 585 -0.59 -10.48 -24.22
N SER A 586 -1.55 -11.41 -24.35
CA SER A 586 -2.81 -11.11 -25.01
C SER A 586 -3.61 -10.06 -24.23
N PRO A 587 -4.40 -9.19 -24.89
CA PRO A 587 -5.10 -8.08 -24.24
C PRO A 587 -5.99 -8.47 -23.04
N HIS A 588 -6.55 -9.68 -23.05
CA HIS A 588 -7.50 -10.15 -22.03
C HIS A 588 -6.93 -11.25 -21.12
N TYR A 589 -5.60 -11.41 -21.09
CA TYR A 589 -5.00 -12.35 -20.15
C TYR A 589 -5.11 -11.82 -18.72
N GLU A 590 -5.80 -12.59 -17.90
CA GLU A 590 -5.96 -12.35 -16.47
C GLU A 590 -5.00 -13.28 -15.70
N GLY A 591 -3.89 -12.76 -15.28
CA GLY A 591 -2.89 -13.51 -14.54
C GLY A 591 -1.51 -12.87 -14.65
N TYR A 592 -0.61 -13.35 -13.83
CA TYR A 592 0.76 -12.85 -13.75
C TYR A 592 1.77 -13.96 -14.02
N GLY A 593 1.35 -15.01 -14.77
CA GLY A 593 2.19 -16.18 -14.99
C GLY A 593 2.46 -16.99 -13.71
N ALA A 594 1.60 -16.87 -12.69
CA ALA A 594 1.78 -17.51 -11.39
C ALA A 594 1.97 -19.02 -11.49
N ASN A 595 1.31 -19.67 -12.48
CA ASN A 595 1.47 -21.10 -12.77
C ASN A 595 2.91 -21.49 -13.15
N ASN A 596 3.69 -20.57 -13.71
CA ASN A 596 5.06 -20.80 -14.15
C ASN A 596 6.09 -20.55 -13.03
N ALA A 597 5.67 -19.88 -11.95
CA ALA A 597 6.59 -19.38 -10.92
C ALA A 597 7.41 -20.50 -10.26
N SER A 598 6.78 -21.64 -9.90
CA SER A 598 7.49 -22.75 -9.28
C SER A 598 8.55 -23.38 -10.21
N PHE A 599 8.22 -23.55 -11.49
CA PHE A 599 9.17 -24.07 -12.49
C PHE A 599 10.31 -23.10 -12.77
N ARG A 600 10.00 -21.80 -12.83
CA ARG A 600 11.01 -20.74 -12.97
C ARG A 600 11.96 -20.73 -11.78
N LEU A 601 11.44 -20.73 -10.55
CA LEU A 601 12.23 -20.73 -9.33
C LEU A 601 13.13 -21.95 -9.24
N GLN A 602 12.60 -23.14 -9.57
CA GLN A 602 13.41 -24.37 -9.62
C GLN A 602 14.55 -24.26 -10.61
N ALA A 603 14.27 -23.79 -11.83
CA ALA A 603 15.31 -23.60 -12.86
C ALA A 603 16.37 -22.56 -12.44
N GLN A 604 15.97 -21.47 -11.76
CA GLN A 604 16.87 -20.45 -11.24
C GLN A 604 17.81 -21.01 -10.16
N ILE A 605 17.29 -21.76 -9.20
CA ILE A 605 18.09 -22.35 -8.09
C ILE A 605 19.17 -23.27 -8.64
N GLU A 606 18.82 -24.14 -9.57
CA GLU A 606 19.75 -25.10 -10.16
C GLU A 606 20.84 -24.43 -10.99
N GLN A 607 20.46 -23.47 -11.86
CA GLN A 607 21.44 -22.78 -12.69
C GLN A 607 22.32 -21.80 -11.92
N ILE A 608 21.92 -21.36 -10.73
CA ILE A 608 22.83 -20.64 -9.80
C ILE A 608 23.86 -21.61 -9.20
N GLN A 609 23.46 -22.84 -8.85
CA GLN A 609 24.37 -23.84 -8.30
C GLN A 609 25.40 -24.35 -9.31
N GLU A 610 25.08 -24.33 -10.62
CA GLU A 610 26.06 -24.69 -11.68
C GLU A 610 27.14 -23.63 -11.91
N ILE A 611 26.92 -22.39 -11.45
CA ILE A 611 27.85 -21.25 -11.63
C ILE A 611 28.71 -21.03 -10.38
N ALA A 612 28.29 -21.50 -9.20
CA ALA A 612 29.00 -21.40 -7.94
C ALA A 612 30.00 -22.56 -7.75
#